data_32e0d49e3c74a8cb4accb92218111eed
#
_entry.id   32e0d49e3c74a8cb4accb92218111eed
#
_cell.length_a   1.000
_cell.length_b   1.000
_cell.length_c   1.000
_cell.angle_alpha   90.00
_cell.angle_beta   90.00
_cell.angle_gamma   90.00
#
_symmetry.space_group_name_H-M   'P 1'
#
loop_
_entity.id
_entity.type
_entity.pdbx_description
1 polymer ?
#
loop_
_entity_poly.entity_id
_entity_poly.type
_entity_poly.pdbx_seq_one_letter_code
_entity_poly.pdbx_strand_id
1 'polypeptide(L)'
;MELENRLEYLIEMSRDWEEHENLVFMGILAFSLSIIAFILLAVSLHTLTEVFGELLGFGIMTVVPSAFGVVALKVMDTIPDNKPKIDYVFLDDTLQEMLRLINDEPEAFFGTACVKEDGIYTLRPEIQRFYKTAYSKLSPEIKEGKERDLEKLQTMIERYNSEKTYEAWLKEKDNGKELL
;
A
#
# COMPACT_ATOMS: atom_id res chain seq x y z
N MET A 1 10.55 -23.51 1.38
CA MET A 1 9.20 -22.92 1.43
C MET A 1 8.88 -22.50 0.01
N GLU A 2 7.81 -23.01 -0.57
CA GLU A 2 7.43 -22.70 -1.95
C GLU A 2 7.14 -21.20 -2.10
N LEU A 3 7.37 -20.65 -3.28
CA LEU A 3 7.16 -19.22 -3.57
C LEU A 3 5.76 -18.76 -3.18
N GLU A 4 4.74 -19.59 -3.44
CA GLU A 4 3.36 -19.30 -3.09
C GLU A 4 3.18 -18.95 -1.60
N ASN A 5 3.70 -19.79 -0.70
CA ASN A 5 3.62 -19.54 0.74
C ASN A 5 4.40 -18.28 1.18
N ARG A 6 5.49 -17.96 0.46
CA ARG A 6 6.24 -16.71 0.71
C ARG A 6 5.44 -15.49 0.29
N LEU A 7 4.76 -15.58 -0.86
CA LEU A 7 3.94 -14.47 -1.37
C LEU A 7 2.66 -14.26 -0.54
N GLU A 8 2.02 -15.34 -0.05
CA GLU A 8 0.91 -15.22 0.89
C GLU A 8 1.33 -14.50 2.17
N TYR A 9 2.48 -14.87 2.74
CA TYR A 9 3.01 -14.21 3.93
C TYR A 9 3.35 -12.71 3.66
N LEU A 10 3.89 -12.40 2.48
CA LEU A 10 4.11 -11.00 2.08
C LEU A 10 2.82 -10.20 1.97
N ILE A 11 1.77 -10.79 1.40
CA ILE A 11 0.47 -10.13 1.25
C ILE A 11 -0.17 -9.90 2.63
N GLU A 12 -0.07 -10.87 3.54
CA GLU A 12 -0.55 -10.72 4.90
C GLU A 12 0.21 -9.60 5.65
N MET A 13 1.54 -9.60 5.59
CA MET A 13 2.38 -8.54 6.16
C MET A 13 2.05 -7.16 5.55
N SER A 14 1.78 -7.09 4.24
CA SER A 14 1.36 -5.86 3.56
C SER A 14 0.03 -5.36 4.11
N ARG A 15 -0.94 -6.25 4.28
CA ARG A 15 -2.27 -5.90 4.80
C ARG A 15 -2.20 -5.37 6.22
N ASP A 16 -1.46 -6.05 7.09
CA ASP A 16 -1.28 -5.62 8.49
C ASP A 16 -0.60 -4.26 8.58
N TRP A 17 0.36 -4.01 7.67
CA TRP A 17 1.04 -2.73 7.59
C TRP A 17 0.09 -1.61 7.11
N GLU A 18 -0.68 -1.84 6.04
CA GLU A 18 -1.65 -0.87 5.52
C GLU A 18 -2.74 -0.57 6.55
N GLU A 19 -3.23 -1.58 7.26
CA GLU A 19 -4.23 -1.39 8.32
C GLU A 19 -3.69 -0.51 9.44
N HIS A 20 -2.46 -0.78 9.89
CA HIS A 20 -1.81 0.04 10.91
C HIS A 20 -1.61 1.51 10.45
N GLU A 21 -1.11 1.73 9.21
CA GLU A 21 -0.93 3.10 8.68
C GLU A 21 -2.27 3.84 8.53
N ASN A 22 -3.33 3.16 8.11
CA ASN A 22 -4.66 3.74 8.00
C ASN A 22 -5.23 4.14 9.38
N LEU A 23 -5.05 3.31 10.40
CA LEU A 23 -5.47 3.64 11.76
C LEU A 23 -4.71 4.85 12.31
N VAL A 24 -3.40 4.92 12.11
CA VAL A 24 -2.58 6.08 12.49
C VAL A 24 -3.05 7.34 11.78
N PHE A 25 -3.28 7.28 10.47
CA PHE A 25 -3.78 8.40 9.67
C PHE A 25 -5.15 8.89 10.17
N MET A 26 -6.08 7.96 10.42
CA MET A 26 -7.41 8.30 10.94
C MET A 26 -7.33 8.97 12.32
N GLY A 27 -6.42 8.50 13.19
CA GLY A 27 -6.17 9.11 14.49
C GLY A 27 -5.66 10.56 14.37
N ILE A 28 -4.68 10.81 13.51
CA ILE A 28 -4.14 12.14 13.24
C ILE A 28 -5.22 13.04 12.64
N LEU A 29 -6.03 12.56 11.72
CA LEU A 29 -7.12 13.31 11.09
C LEU A 29 -8.16 13.72 12.13
N ALA A 30 -8.62 12.78 12.96
CA ALA A 30 -9.61 13.04 14.01
C ALA A 30 -9.10 14.08 15.03
N PHE A 31 -7.81 13.98 15.42
CA PHE A 31 -7.18 14.93 16.31
C PHE A 31 -7.09 16.35 15.71
N SER A 32 -6.69 16.42 14.44
CA SER A 32 -6.60 17.68 13.70
C SER A 32 -7.96 18.36 13.55
N LEU A 33 -9.01 17.59 13.25
CA LEU A 33 -10.38 18.10 13.18
C LEU A 33 -10.87 18.61 14.54
N SER A 34 -10.50 17.95 15.64
CA SER A 34 -10.82 18.42 17.01
C SER A 34 -10.22 19.79 17.29
N ILE A 35 -8.95 20.01 16.93
CA ILE A 35 -8.28 21.30 17.09
C ILE A 35 -8.96 22.38 16.24
N ILE A 36 -9.26 22.09 14.98
CA ILE A 36 -9.93 23.05 14.08
C ILE A 36 -11.29 23.41 14.62
N ALA A 37 -12.09 22.44 15.08
CA ALA A 37 -13.39 22.68 15.67
C ALA A 37 -13.29 23.59 16.92
N PHE A 38 -12.29 23.35 17.77
CA PHE A 38 -12.05 24.16 18.93
C PHE A 38 -11.72 25.64 18.56
N ILE A 39 -10.84 25.84 17.58
CA ILE A 39 -10.47 27.19 17.11
C ILE A 39 -11.68 27.90 16.52
N LEU A 40 -12.47 27.24 15.65
CA LEU A 40 -13.67 27.84 15.06
C LEU A 40 -14.70 28.23 16.11
N LEU A 41 -14.93 27.37 17.11
CA LEU A 41 -15.83 27.67 18.22
C LEU A 41 -15.31 28.80 19.10
N ALA A 42 -14.01 28.87 19.37
CA ALA A 42 -13.39 29.95 20.14
C ALA A 42 -13.54 31.31 19.44
N VAL A 43 -13.34 31.35 18.11
CA VAL A 43 -13.54 32.57 17.31
C VAL A 43 -15.01 32.98 17.29
N SER A 44 -15.93 32.02 17.28
CA SER A 44 -17.38 32.26 17.24
C SER A 44 -18.01 32.48 18.63
N LEU A 45 -17.21 32.46 19.69
CA LEU A 45 -17.71 32.52 21.08
C LEU A 45 -18.64 33.74 21.32
N HIS A 46 -18.25 34.90 20.84
CA HIS A 46 -19.03 36.12 21.00
C HIS A 46 -20.41 35.98 20.37
N THR A 47 -20.50 35.50 19.15
CA THR A 47 -21.77 35.27 18.43
C THR A 47 -22.60 34.16 19.12
N LEU A 48 -21.98 33.09 19.60
CA LEU A 48 -22.67 32.02 20.31
C LEU A 48 -23.28 32.50 21.64
N THR A 49 -22.56 33.33 22.41
CA THR A 49 -23.05 33.90 23.67
C THR A 49 -24.17 34.92 23.46
N GLU A 50 -24.11 35.73 22.40
CA GLU A 50 -25.20 36.63 22.03
C GLU A 50 -26.49 35.90 21.61
N VAL A 51 -26.37 34.82 20.80
CA VAL A 51 -27.53 34.11 20.27
C VAL A 51 -28.17 33.17 21.30
N PHE A 52 -27.35 32.42 22.03
CA PHE A 52 -27.80 31.34 22.91
C PHE A 52 -27.71 31.67 24.41
N GLY A 53 -27.19 32.85 24.75
CA GLY A 53 -26.87 33.24 26.13
C GLY A 53 -25.56 32.60 26.61
N GLU A 54 -24.97 33.20 27.64
CA GLU A 54 -23.63 32.82 28.11
C GLU A 54 -23.52 31.34 28.49
N LEU A 55 -24.50 30.80 29.18
CA LEU A 55 -24.44 29.42 29.71
C LEU A 55 -24.50 28.37 28.61
N LEU A 56 -25.34 28.56 27.59
CA LEU A 56 -25.45 27.65 26.43
C LEU A 56 -24.28 27.83 25.46
N GLY A 57 -23.82 29.06 25.22
CA GLY A 57 -22.65 29.34 24.38
C GLY A 57 -21.39 28.66 24.91
N PHE A 58 -21.12 28.79 26.22
CA PHE A 58 -20.01 28.06 26.85
C PHE A 58 -20.21 26.53 26.84
N GLY A 59 -21.44 26.05 27.02
CA GLY A 59 -21.76 24.64 26.95
C GLY A 59 -21.43 24.03 25.56
N ILE A 60 -21.83 24.70 24.48
CA ILE A 60 -21.52 24.26 23.12
C ILE A 60 -20.01 24.27 22.87
N MET A 61 -19.31 25.31 23.32
CA MET A 61 -17.87 25.47 23.15
C MET A 61 -17.06 24.35 23.84
N THR A 62 -17.56 23.83 24.97
CA THR A 62 -16.87 22.75 25.70
C THR A 62 -17.28 21.37 25.24
N VAL A 63 -18.57 21.12 25.01
CA VAL A 63 -19.07 19.77 24.68
C VAL A 63 -18.66 19.32 23.30
N VAL A 64 -18.72 20.17 22.28
CA VAL A 64 -18.43 19.78 20.90
C VAL A 64 -16.95 19.37 20.70
N PRO A 65 -15.95 20.18 21.08
CA PRO A 65 -14.55 19.80 20.97
C PRO A 65 -14.20 18.58 21.84
N SER A 66 -14.81 18.48 23.04
CA SER A 66 -14.58 17.33 23.92
C SER A 66 -15.10 16.01 23.28
N ALA A 67 -16.23 16.04 22.59
CA ALA A 67 -16.75 14.88 21.88
C ALA A 67 -15.78 14.43 20.78
N PHE A 68 -15.23 15.37 19.98
CA PHE A 68 -14.22 15.05 18.98
C PHE A 68 -12.92 14.54 19.62
N GLY A 69 -12.49 15.12 20.74
CA GLY A 69 -11.34 14.66 21.49
C GLY A 69 -11.49 13.23 22.00
N VAL A 70 -12.66 12.87 22.53
CA VAL A 70 -12.95 11.50 22.97
C VAL A 70 -12.92 10.50 21.80
N VAL A 71 -13.47 10.88 20.62
CA VAL A 71 -13.41 10.05 19.43
C VAL A 71 -11.96 9.85 18.99
N ALA A 72 -11.16 10.94 18.95
CA ALA A 72 -9.75 10.87 18.59
C ALA A 72 -8.96 9.95 19.54
N LEU A 73 -9.17 10.07 20.86
CA LEU A 73 -8.53 9.19 21.84
C LEU A 73 -8.94 7.73 21.65
N LYS A 74 -10.22 7.44 21.43
CA LYS A 74 -10.68 6.07 21.16
C LYS A 74 -10.03 5.49 19.90
N VAL A 75 -9.90 6.27 18.82
CA VAL A 75 -9.20 5.82 17.63
C VAL A 75 -7.73 5.55 17.92
N MET A 76 -7.06 6.43 18.68
CA MET A 76 -5.67 6.25 19.08
C MET A 76 -5.48 5.00 19.97
N ASP A 77 -6.40 4.73 20.90
CA ASP A 77 -6.37 3.53 21.75
C ASP A 77 -6.57 2.21 20.97
N THR A 78 -7.16 2.27 19.76
CA THR A 78 -7.31 1.10 18.89
C THR A 78 -6.05 0.83 18.05
N ILE A 79 -5.11 1.78 17.98
CA ILE A 79 -3.84 1.59 17.28
C ILE A 79 -2.97 0.64 18.09
N PRO A 80 -2.55 -0.51 17.56
CA PRO A 80 -1.66 -1.41 18.27
C PRO A 80 -0.36 -0.69 18.65
N ASP A 81 0.09 -0.83 19.90
CA ASP A 81 1.34 -0.23 20.39
C ASP A 81 2.56 -0.73 19.59
N ASN A 82 2.45 -1.95 19.07
CA ASN A 82 3.51 -2.56 18.28
C ASN A 82 3.25 -2.33 16.79
N LYS A 83 3.99 -1.38 16.21
CA LYS A 83 4.04 -1.25 14.77
C LYS A 83 4.52 -2.55 14.12
N PRO A 84 3.82 -3.07 13.10
CA PRO A 84 4.27 -4.24 12.36
C PRO A 84 5.72 -4.04 11.89
N LYS A 85 6.59 -5.00 12.19
CA LYS A 85 7.99 -4.94 11.75
C LYS A 85 8.10 -5.51 10.35
N ILE A 86 8.72 -4.75 9.46
CA ILE A 86 9.06 -5.25 8.13
C ILE A 86 10.29 -6.15 8.28
N ASP A 87 10.15 -7.41 7.90
CA ASP A 87 11.27 -8.33 7.80
C ASP A 87 11.99 -8.13 6.45
N TYR A 88 13.00 -7.27 6.44
CA TYR A 88 13.76 -6.94 5.25
C TYR A 88 14.58 -8.13 4.72
N VAL A 89 15.01 -9.04 5.59
CA VAL A 89 15.74 -10.25 5.16
C VAL A 89 14.81 -11.15 4.38
N PHE A 90 13.61 -11.39 4.90
CA PHE A 90 12.59 -12.17 4.23
C PHE A 90 12.15 -11.55 2.89
N LEU A 91 12.00 -10.22 2.84
CA LEU A 91 11.70 -9.46 1.63
C LEU A 91 12.76 -9.69 0.54
N ASP A 92 14.03 -9.54 0.93
CA ASP A 92 15.16 -9.71 0.01
C ASP A 92 15.26 -11.14 -0.51
N ASP A 93 15.18 -12.12 0.39
CA ASP A 93 15.23 -13.54 0.02
C ASP A 93 14.08 -13.90 -0.94
N THR A 94 12.89 -13.32 -0.71
CA THR A 94 11.74 -13.54 -1.59
C THR A 94 11.92 -12.88 -2.95
N LEU A 95 12.51 -11.68 -3.01
CA LEU A 95 12.82 -11.01 -4.27
C LEU A 95 13.88 -11.78 -5.07
N GLN A 96 14.93 -12.27 -4.41
CA GLN A 96 15.95 -13.09 -5.07
C GLN A 96 15.36 -14.41 -5.58
N GLU A 97 14.44 -15.03 -4.84
CA GLU A 97 13.75 -16.23 -5.30
C GLU A 97 12.85 -15.93 -6.50
N MET A 98 12.14 -14.80 -6.53
CA MET A 98 11.40 -14.36 -7.72
C MET A 98 12.30 -14.15 -8.93
N LEU A 99 13.47 -13.51 -8.75
CA LEU A 99 14.46 -13.30 -9.80
C LEU A 99 15.06 -14.62 -10.31
N ARG A 100 15.22 -15.61 -9.44
CA ARG A 100 15.66 -16.95 -9.83
C ARG A 100 14.58 -17.66 -10.64
N LEU A 101 13.37 -17.72 -10.13
CA LEU A 101 12.27 -18.46 -10.75
C LEU A 101 11.86 -17.90 -12.12
N ILE A 102 11.90 -16.58 -12.32
CA ILE A 102 11.58 -16.02 -13.65
C ILE A 102 12.57 -16.46 -14.73
N ASN A 103 13.81 -16.83 -14.35
CA ASN A 103 14.79 -17.39 -15.28
C ASN A 103 14.67 -18.90 -15.45
N ASP A 104 14.49 -19.64 -14.33
CA ASP A 104 14.57 -21.09 -14.31
C ASP A 104 13.24 -21.76 -14.62
N GLU A 105 12.15 -21.21 -14.09
CA GLU A 105 10.79 -21.74 -14.15
C GLU A 105 9.76 -20.63 -14.39
N PRO A 106 9.77 -19.96 -15.56
CA PRO A 106 8.95 -18.77 -15.80
C PRO A 106 7.44 -19.04 -15.64
N GLU A 107 6.95 -20.21 -16.04
CA GLU A 107 5.53 -20.54 -15.91
C GLU A 107 5.07 -20.59 -14.44
N ALA A 108 5.90 -21.17 -13.56
CA ALA A 108 5.63 -21.21 -12.13
C ALA A 108 5.65 -19.79 -11.53
N PHE A 109 6.62 -18.96 -11.92
CA PHE A 109 6.69 -17.57 -11.49
C PHE A 109 5.46 -16.77 -11.93
N PHE A 110 5.12 -16.81 -13.23
CA PHE A 110 3.99 -16.02 -13.76
C PHE A 110 2.64 -16.49 -13.21
N GLY A 111 2.47 -17.80 -12.98
CA GLY A 111 1.25 -18.34 -12.36
C GLY A 111 1.04 -17.93 -10.90
N THR A 112 2.12 -17.64 -10.16
CA THR A 112 2.07 -17.41 -8.73
C THR A 112 2.22 -15.92 -8.37
N ALA A 113 3.20 -15.24 -8.97
CA ALA A 113 3.58 -13.87 -8.61
C ALA A 113 2.91 -12.78 -9.45
N CYS A 114 2.34 -13.14 -10.60
CA CYS A 114 1.75 -12.19 -11.54
C CYS A 114 0.24 -12.34 -11.70
N VAL A 115 -0.40 -11.26 -12.14
CA VAL A 115 -1.76 -11.26 -12.70
C VAL A 115 -1.64 -11.10 -14.21
N LYS A 116 -2.56 -11.73 -14.93
CA LYS A 116 -2.64 -11.62 -16.39
C LYS A 116 -3.91 -10.86 -16.78
N GLU A 117 -3.75 -9.68 -17.38
CA GLU A 117 -4.83 -8.85 -17.89
C GLU A 117 -4.56 -8.56 -19.37
N ASP A 118 -5.54 -8.79 -20.23
CA ASP A 118 -5.44 -8.57 -21.69
C ASP A 118 -4.20 -9.24 -22.34
N GLY A 119 -3.80 -10.40 -21.80
CA GLY A 119 -2.65 -11.15 -22.30
C GLY A 119 -1.29 -10.68 -21.74
N ILE A 120 -1.26 -9.60 -20.98
CA ILE A 120 -0.04 -9.02 -20.39
C ILE A 120 0.08 -9.46 -18.94
N TYR A 121 1.26 -9.91 -18.55
CA TYR A 121 1.57 -10.22 -17.15
C TYR A 121 2.12 -9.00 -16.44
N THR A 122 1.61 -8.75 -15.23
CA THR A 122 2.11 -7.72 -14.31
C THR A 122 2.32 -8.33 -12.93
N LEU A 123 3.35 -7.90 -12.22
CA LEU A 123 3.54 -8.31 -10.82
C LEU A 123 2.28 -7.94 -10.03
N ARG A 124 1.82 -8.83 -9.15
CA ARG A 124 0.64 -8.58 -8.31
C ARG A 124 0.73 -7.20 -7.64
N PRO A 125 -0.28 -6.33 -7.78
CA PRO A 125 -0.21 -4.94 -7.32
C PRO A 125 0.11 -4.81 -5.83
N GLU A 126 -0.38 -5.74 -5.00
CA GLU A 126 -0.15 -5.77 -3.56
C GLU A 126 1.34 -5.99 -3.25
N ILE A 127 1.98 -6.94 -3.96
CA ILE A 127 3.40 -7.24 -3.82
C ILE A 127 4.24 -6.03 -4.24
N GLN A 128 3.96 -5.47 -5.41
CA GLN A 128 4.68 -4.33 -5.94
C GLN A 128 4.60 -3.12 -5.01
N ARG A 129 3.39 -2.82 -4.51
CA ARG A 129 3.15 -1.71 -3.59
C ARG A 129 3.91 -1.90 -2.29
N PHE A 130 3.87 -3.11 -1.73
CA PHE A 130 4.55 -3.41 -0.47
C PHE A 130 6.06 -3.24 -0.58
N TYR A 131 6.69 -3.78 -1.63
CA TYR A 131 8.14 -3.57 -1.86
C TYR A 131 8.49 -2.09 -1.97
N LYS A 132 7.74 -1.31 -2.75
CA LYS A 132 7.96 0.14 -2.87
C LYS A 132 7.83 0.85 -1.53
N THR A 133 6.81 0.52 -0.76
CA THR A 133 6.58 1.11 0.57
C THR A 133 7.68 0.71 1.55
N ALA A 134 8.06 -0.58 1.62
CA ALA A 134 9.11 -1.07 2.49
C ALA A 134 10.46 -0.41 2.18
N TYR A 135 10.85 -0.39 0.90
CA TYR A 135 12.13 0.19 0.48
C TYR A 135 12.19 1.71 0.62
N SER A 136 11.04 2.41 0.53
CA SER A 136 11.00 3.86 0.78
C SER A 136 11.43 4.25 2.20
N LYS A 137 11.41 3.30 3.14
CA LYS A 137 11.78 3.52 4.56
C LYS A 137 13.25 3.20 4.86
N LEU A 138 13.99 2.69 3.88
CA LEU A 138 15.42 2.43 4.00
C LEU A 138 16.25 3.70 3.80
N SER A 139 17.50 3.66 4.27
CA SER A 139 18.46 4.72 3.97
C SER A 139 18.72 4.82 2.46
N PRO A 140 19.01 6.01 1.90
CA PRO A 140 19.17 6.20 0.45
C PRO A 140 20.18 5.24 -0.18
N GLU A 141 21.26 4.93 0.51
CA GLU A 141 22.34 4.04 0.03
C GLU A 141 21.87 2.58 -0.16
N ILE A 142 21.08 2.07 0.80
CA ILE A 142 20.55 0.71 0.75
C ILE A 142 19.36 0.64 -0.23
N LYS A 143 18.52 1.66 -0.20
CA LYS A 143 17.33 1.78 -1.03
C LYS A 143 17.64 1.64 -2.51
N GLU A 144 18.66 2.38 -3.02
CA GLU A 144 19.02 2.37 -4.44
C GLU A 144 19.35 0.95 -4.94
N GLY A 145 20.07 0.16 -4.15
CA GLY A 145 20.36 -1.23 -4.50
C GLY A 145 19.12 -2.10 -4.58
N LYS A 146 18.19 -1.95 -3.61
CA LYS A 146 16.97 -2.73 -3.54
C LYS A 146 15.95 -2.35 -4.62
N GLU A 147 15.81 -1.08 -4.92
CA GLU A 147 14.97 -0.59 -6.02
C GLU A 147 15.48 -1.10 -7.37
N ARG A 148 16.79 -1.18 -7.57
CA ARG A 148 17.40 -1.75 -8.78
C ARG A 148 17.04 -3.23 -8.99
N ASP A 149 17.02 -4.04 -7.93
CA ASP A 149 16.63 -5.44 -8.03
C ASP A 149 15.14 -5.59 -8.37
N LEU A 150 14.28 -4.73 -7.81
CA LEU A 150 12.86 -4.70 -8.16
C LEU A 150 12.63 -4.24 -9.61
N GLU A 151 13.35 -3.23 -10.08
CA GLU A 151 13.32 -2.76 -11.47
C GLU A 151 13.81 -3.85 -12.44
N LYS A 152 14.84 -4.60 -12.06
CA LYS A 152 15.31 -5.75 -12.82
C LYS A 152 14.21 -6.79 -13.00
N LEU A 153 13.49 -7.14 -11.92
CA LEU A 153 12.36 -8.07 -11.99
C LEU A 153 11.27 -7.55 -12.94
N GLN A 154 10.92 -6.26 -12.86
CA GLN A 154 9.94 -5.64 -13.75
C GLN A 154 10.39 -5.69 -15.21
N THR A 155 11.64 -5.38 -15.49
CA THR A 155 12.21 -5.44 -16.84
C THR A 155 12.15 -6.86 -17.42
N MET A 156 12.38 -7.88 -16.59
CA MET A 156 12.28 -9.28 -17.02
C MET A 156 10.83 -9.67 -17.35
N ILE A 157 9.85 -9.19 -16.57
CA ILE A 157 8.42 -9.40 -16.86
C ILE A 157 8.03 -8.72 -18.19
N GLU A 158 8.46 -7.50 -18.43
CA GLU A 158 8.20 -6.77 -19.67
C GLU A 158 8.81 -7.45 -20.88
N ARG A 159 10.03 -7.95 -20.74
CA ARG A 159 10.71 -8.71 -21.79
C ARG A 159 9.93 -9.99 -22.14
N TYR A 160 9.49 -10.75 -21.15
CA TYR A 160 8.68 -11.95 -21.37
C TYR A 160 7.37 -11.63 -22.09
N ASN A 161 6.67 -10.58 -21.70
CA ASN A 161 5.46 -10.13 -22.37
C ASN A 161 5.72 -9.78 -23.85
N SER A 162 6.82 -9.09 -24.13
CA SER A 162 7.21 -8.72 -25.50
C SER A 162 7.51 -9.95 -26.36
N GLU A 163 8.23 -10.92 -25.83
CA GLU A 163 8.56 -12.19 -26.51
C GLU A 163 7.30 -13.00 -26.81
N LYS A 164 6.38 -13.12 -25.84
CA LYS A 164 5.09 -13.82 -26.04
C LYS A 164 4.18 -13.15 -27.06
N THR A 165 4.14 -11.82 -27.06
CA THR A 165 3.38 -11.03 -28.06
C THR A 165 3.95 -11.25 -29.45
N TYR A 166 5.27 -11.28 -29.60
CA TYR A 166 5.94 -11.54 -30.88
C TYR A 166 5.69 -12.97 -31.37
N GLU A 167 5.76 -13.98 -30.52
CA GLU A 167 5.43 -15.37 -30.86
C GLU A 167 3.96 -15.52 -31.31
N ALA A 168 3.03 -14.86 -30.64
CA ALA A 168 1.62 -14.85 -31.02
C ALA A 168 1.42 -14.22 -32.40
N TRP A 169 2.05 -13.09 -32.68
CA TRP A 169 2.02 -12.43 -33.97
C TRP A 169 2.61 -13.28 -35.09
N LEU A 170 3.73 -14.00 -34.85
CA LEU A 170 4.32 -14.92 -35.82
C LEU A 170 3.36 -16.05 -36.18
N LYS A 171 2.72 -16.67 -35.19
CA LYS A 171 1.73 -17.77 -35.42
C LYS A 171 0.53 -17.29 -36.24
N GLU A 172 0.03 -16.09 -35.94
CA GLU A 172 -1.08 -15.50 -36.70
C GLU A 172 -0.70 -15.24 -38.17
N LYS A 173 0.52 -14.75 -38.40
CA LYS A 173 1.06 -14.51 -39.74
C LYS A 173 1.27 -15.79 -40.53
N ASP A 174 1.72 -16.87 -39.90
CA ASP A 174 1.93 -18.17 -40.56
C ASP A 174 0.58 -18.82 -40.88
N ASN A 175 -0.39 -18.80 -39.96
CA ASN A 175 -1.76 -19.28 -40.20
C ASN A 175 -2.47 -18.48 -41.32
N GLY A 176 -2.20 -17.19 -41.45
CA GLY A 176 -2.74 -16.34 -42.50
C GLY A 176 -2.16 -16.61 -43.90
N LYS A 177 -1.00 -17.27 -43.97
CA LYS A 177 -0.39 -17.69 -45.26
C LYS A 177 -0.91 -19.02 -45.80
N GLU A 178 -1.53 -19.84 -44.96
CA GLU A 178 -2.15 -21.11 -45.38
C GLU A 178 -3.56 -20.91 -45.99
N LEU A 179 -4.11 -19.69 -45.95
CA LEU A 179 -5.46 -19.34 -46.46
C LEU A 179 -5.43 -18.60 -47.82
N LEU A 180 -4.27 -18.44 -48.46
CA LEU A 180 -4.10 -17.86 -49.81
C LEU A 180 -3.48 -18.88 -50.77
#